data_5535cd0a006620008dc1738bc60d7781
#
_entry.id   5535cd0a006620008dc1738bc60d7781
#
_cell.length_a   1.000
_cell.length_b   1.000
_cell.length_c   1.000
_cell.angle_alpha   90.00
_cell.angle_beta   90.00
_cell.angle_gamma   90.00
#
_symmetry.space_group_name_H-M   'P 1'
#
loop_
_entity.id
_entity.type
_entity.pdbx_description
1 polymer ?
#
loop_
_entity_poly.entity_id
_entity_poly.type
_entity_poly.pdbx_seq_one_letter_code
_entity_poly.pdbx_strand_id
1 'polypeptide(L)'
;MERISQILDNLSKIKSLSGKENQMGEYLHSAYKKYVDRIVIDNRGNVFFHKDALNLENCKNVMILAHMDTIGVMVTHIEENGYLRIDKIGGIINSVLLGKKIEFIKENQIIPGIVGSIPPHVKGNDNISNGMSELWVDIGARNKEEALKDNIHRRLWCHIK
;
A
#
# COMPACT_ATOMS: atom_id res chain seq x y z
N MET A 1 15.28 -11.80 19.14
CA MET A 1 15.34 -10.71 18.12
C MET A 1 15.20 -11.26 16.68
N GLU A 2 15.88 -12.32 16.32
CA GLU A 2 15.83 -12.95 14.99
C GLU A 2 14.40 -13.29 14.52
N ARG A 3 13.57 -13.84 15.40
CA ARG A 3 12.17 -14.19 15.10
C ARG A 3 11.28 -12.97 14.78
N ILE A 4 11.50 -11.84 15.45
CA ILE A 4 10.72 -10.61 15.22
C ILE A 4 11.10 -9.99 13.88
N SER A 5 12.37 -9.93 13.53
CA SER A 5 12.84 -9.42 12.24
C SER A 5 12.34 -10.25 11.07
N GLN A 6 12.27 -11.58 11.21
CA GLN A 6 11.68 -12.46 10.20
C GLN A 6 10.18 -12.21 10.01
N ILE A 7 9.44 -12.01 11.11
CA ILE A 7 8.01 -11.69 11.05
C ILE A 7 7.81 -10.35 10.33
N LEU A 8 8.57 -9.33 10.70
CA LEU A 8 8.51 -8.00 10.05
C LEU A 8 8.87 -8.08 8.56
N ASP A 9 9.91 -8.83 8.20
CA ASP A 9 10.30 -9.03 6.81
C ASP A 9 9.18 -9.71 6.01
N ASN A 10 8.54 -10.73 6.56
CA ASN A 10 7.42 -11.40 5.91
C ASN A 10 6.22 -10.47 5.74
N LEU A 11 5.84 -9.74 6.78
CA LEU A 11 4.72 -8.79 6.73
C LEU A 11 4.97 -7.64 5.74
N SER A 12 6.20 -7.13 5.68
CA SER A 12 6.56 -6.02 4.77
C SER A 12 6.54 -6.41 3.29
N LYS A 13 6.64 -7.69 2.97
CA LYS A 13 6.53 -8.22 1.60
C LYS A 13 5.10 -8.38 1.12
N ILE A 14 4.14 -8.40 2.03
CA ILE A 14 2.73 -8.55 1.68
C ILE A 14 2.17 -7.18 1.31
N LYS A 15 1.58 -7.11 0.13
CA LYS A 15 1.02 -5.88 -0.42
C LYS A 15 -0.42 -5.74 0.07
N SER A 16 -0.63 -4.85 1.03
CA SER A 16 -1.90 -4.72 1.74
C SER A 16 -2.28 -3.25 1.88
N LEU A 17 -2.65 -2.62 0.76
CA LEU A 17 -3.19 -1.26 0.78
C LEU A 17 -4.59 -1.23 1.38
N SER A 18 -4.99 -0.09 1.96
CA SER A 18 -6.33 0.12 2.52
C SER A 18 -7.41 -0.28 1.50
N GLY A 19 -8.27 -1.22 1.89
CA GLY A 19 -9.31 -1.84 1.05
C GLY A 19 -8.81 -2.98 0.14
N LYS A 20 -7.56 -3.46 0.30
CA LYS A 20 -6.96 -4.61 -0.41
C LYS A 20 -6.13 -5.49 0.53
N GLU A 21 -6.62 -5.67 1.75
CA GLU A 21 -5.92 -6.39 2.81
C GLU A 21 -6.10 -7.90 2.75
N ASN A 22 -6.79 -8.45 1.74
CA ASN A 22 -7.13 -9.88 1.66
C ASN A 22 -5.89 -10.78 1.82
N GLN A 23 -4.80 -10.47 1.09
CA GLN A 23 -3.57 -11.26 1.17
C GLN A 23 -2.95 -11.23 2.58
N MET A 24 -3.01 -10.08 3.26
CA MET A 24 -2.57 -9.96 4.64
C MET A 24 -3.45 -10.80 5.57
N GLY A 25 -4.77 -10.72 5.41
CA GLY A 25 -5.72 -11.52 6.18
C GLY A 25 -5.48 -13.03 6.01
N GLU A 26 -5.28 -13.51 4.79
CA GLU A 26 -4.97 -14.91 4.49
C GLU A 26 -3.64 -15.36 5.10
N TYR A 27 -2.61 -14.51 4.99
CA TYR A 27 -1.32 -14.78 5.63
C TYR A 27 -1.44 -14.90 7.15
N LEU A 28 -2.08 -13.92 7.79
CA LEU A 28 -2.29 -13.91 9.24
C LEU A 28 -3.09 -15.13 9.69
N HIS A 29 -4.17 -15.47 8.98
CA HIS A 29 -4.95 -16.67 9.24
C HIS A 29 -4.06 -17.93 9.21
N SER A 30 -3.29 -18.10 8.14
CA SER A 30 -2.44 -19.28 7.95
C SER A 30 -1.31 -19.38 8.97
N ALA A 31 -0.67 -18.24 9.29
CA ALA A 31 0.47 -18.19 10.19
C ALA A 31 0.09 -18.41 11.67
N TYR A 32 -1.10 -17.93 12.07
CA TYR A 32 -1.46 -17.86 13.49
C TYR A 32 -2.57 -18.80 13.93
N LYS A 33 -3.28 -19.50 13.02
CA LYS A 33 -4.36 -20.43 13.35
C LYS A 33 -4.00 -21.47 14.40
N LYS A 34 -2.75 -21.90 14.48
CA LYS A 34 -2.28 -22.89 15.45
C LYS A 34 -2.08 -22.36 16.88
N TYR A 35 -2.17 -21.06 17.08
CA TYR A 35 -1.96 -20.41 18.37
C TYR A 35 -3.24 -19.94 19.05
N VAL A 36 -4.37 -20.01 18.35
CA VAL A 36 -5.66 -19.49 18.75
C VAL A 36 -6.74 -20.56 18.66
N ASP A 37 -7.81 -20.37 19.38
CA ASP A 37 -8.90 -21.36 19.45
C ASP A 37 -9.94 -21.15 18.36
N ARG A 38 -10.10 -19.87 17.91
CA ARG A 38 -11.04 -19.50 16.85
C ARG A 38 -10.54 -18.28 16.07
N ILE A 39 -10.81 -18.26 14.76
CA ILE A 39 -10.59 -17.10 13.91
C ILE A 39 -11.91 -16.73 13.25
N VAL A 40 -12.22 -15.44 13.22
CA VAL A 40 -13.39 -14.87 12.56
C VAL A 40 -12.92 -13.75 11.64
N ILE A 41 -13.43 -13.73 10.42
CA ILE A 41 -13.22 -12.63 9.47
C ILE A 41 -14.59 -12.00 9.25
N ASP A 42 -14.69 -10.69 9.49
CA ASP A 42 -15.95 -9.96 9.28
C ASP A 42 -16.12 -9.49 7.83
N ASN A 43 -17.28 -8.89 7.54
CA ASN A 43 -17.62 -8.39 6.20
C ASN A 43 -16.75 -7.19 5.76
N ARG A 44 -15.97 -6.61 6.66
CA ARG A 44 -15.02 -5.51 6.37
C ARG A 44 -13.58 -6.00 6.19
N GLY A 45 -13.36 -7.32 6.36
CA GLY A 45 -12.04 -7.92 6.26
C GLY A 45 -11.23 -7.90 7.56
N ASN A 46 -11.77 -7.43 8.68
CA ASN A 46 -11.09 -7.51 9.97
C ASN A 46 -10.91 -8.98 10.37
N VAL A 47 -9.73 -9.33 10.85
CA VAL A 47 -9.39 -10.69 11.30
C VAL A 47 -9.34 -10.71 12.83
N PHE A 48 -10.22 -11.47 13.44
CA PHE A 48 -10.30 -11.63 14.89
C PHE A 48 -9.70 -12.97 15.29
N PHE A 49 -8.71 -12.95 16.15
CA PHE A 49 -8.09 -14.13 16.75
C PHE A 49 -8.58 -14.24 18.19
N HIS A 50 -9.26 -15.32 18.51
CA HIS A 50 -9.78 -15.57 19.84
C HIS A 50 -8.91 -16.64 20.54
N LYS A 51 -8.44 -16.31 21.72
CA LYS A 51 -7.74 -17.23 22.62
C LYS A 51 -8.51 -17.31 23.93
N ASP A 52 -9.01 -18.49 24.24
CA ASP A 52 -9.75 -18.72 25.47
C ASP A 52 -8.82 -18.80 26.67
N ALA A 53 -9.31 -18.39 27.84
CA ALA A 53 -8.60 -18.53 29.09
C ALA A 53 -8.56 -20.00 29.53
N LEU A 54 -7.45 -20.40 30.14
CA LEU A 54 -7.30 -21.75 30.70
C LEU A 54 -8.23 -21.99 31.91
N ASN A 55 -8.57 -20.92 32.64
CA ASN A 55 -9.52 -20.94 33.74
C ASN A 55 -10.51 -19.78 33.55
N LEU A 56 -11.80 -20.10 33.51
CA LEU A 56 -12.86 -19.13 33.28
C LEU A 56 -13.29 -18.39 34.57
N GLU A 57 -12.89 -18.89 35.75
CA GLU A 57 -13.20 -18.21 37.00
C GLU A 57 -12.41 -16.89 37.10
N ASN A 58 -13.13 -15.77 37.17
CA ASN A 58 -12.56 -14.42 37.30
C ASN A 58 -11.64 -13.96 36.15
N CYS A 59 -11.75 -14.55 34.94
CA CYS A 59 -10.99 -14.08 33.81
C CYS A 59 -11.52 -12.74 33.27
N LYS A 60 -10.60 -11.89 32.78
CA LYS A 60 -10.92 -10.62 32.11
C LYS A 60 -10.77 -10.77 30.61
N ASN A 61 -11.66 -10.13 29.86
CA ASN A 61 -11.49 -10.03 28.42
C ASN A 61 -10.45 -8.93 28.12
N VAL A 62 -9.42 -9.29 27.32
CA VAL A 62 -8.40 -8.36 26.83
C VAL A 62 -8.49 -8.34 25.32
N MET A 63 -8.57 -7.14 24.73
CA MET A 63 -8.54 -6.94 23.27
C MET A 63 -7.26 -6.20 22.90
N ILE A 64 -6.52 -6.75 21.95
CA ILE A 64 -5.34 -6.12 21.33
C ILE A 64 -5.71 -5.78 19.89
N LEU A 65 -5.46 -4.53 19.47
CA LEU A 65 -5.82 -4.01 18.14
C LEU A 65 -4.55 -3.59 17.41
N ALA A 66 -4.49 -3.94 16.12
CA ALA A 66 -3.48 -3.47 15.19
C ALA A 66 -4.08 -3.36 13.79
N HIS A 67 -3.63 -2.40 12.99
CA HIS A 67 -4.04 -2.30 11.59
C HIS A 67 -3.23 -3.25 10.70
N MET A 68 -3.82 -3.66 9.57
CA MET A 68 -3.21 -4.57 8.59
C MET A 68 -2.78 -3.88 7.31
N ASP A 69 -3.30 -2.67 7.06
CA ASP A 69 -3.04 -1.95 5.83
C ASP A 69 -1.70 -1.21 5.85
N THR A 70 -1.19 -0.99 4.67
CA THR A 70 0.02 -0.20 4.40
C THR A 70 -0.32 1.04 3.59
N ILE A 71 0.58 2.01 3.61
CA ILE A 71 0.47 3.22 2.79
C ILE A 71 0.82 2.92 1.32
N GLY A 72 0.30 3.73 0.42
CA GLY A 72 0.62 3.67 -1.00
C GLY A 72 0.03 4.82 -1.79
N VAL A 73 -0.01 4.68 -3.10
CA VAL A 73 -0.59 5.66 -4.01
C VAL A 73 -1.54 5.02 -5.00
N MET A 74 -2.42 5.83 -5.57
CA MET A 74 -3.39 5.40 -6.57
C MET A 74 -3.32 6.31 -7.79
N VAL A 75 -3.42 5.74 -9.00
CA VAL A 75 -3.49 6.50 -10.24
C VAL A 75 -4.83 7.25 -10.31
N THR A 76 -4.77 8.56 -10.47
CA THR A 76 -5.94 9.42 -10.64
C THR A 76 -6.17 9.83 -12.08
N HIS A 77 -5.09 10.02 -12.85
CA HIS A 77 -5.14 10.42 -14.24
C HIS A 77 -3.93 9.90 -15.01
N ILE A 78 -4.08 9.71 -16.33
CA ILE A 78 -3.00 9.38 -17.26
C ILE A 78 -2.89 10.55 -18.24
N GLU A 79 -1.74 11.20 -18.23
CA GLU A 79 -1.43 12.33 -19.08
C GLU A 79 -1.21 11.87 -20.54
N GLU A 80 -1.38 12.77 -21.52
CA GLU A 80 -1.19 12.46 -22.92
C GLU A 80 0.26 12.07 -23.26
N ASN A 81 1.23 12.56 -22.49
CA ASN A 81 2.66 12.19 -22.57
C ASN A 81 3.03 10.88 -21.85
N GLY A 82 2.06 10.14 -21.31
CA GLY A 82 2.26 8.87 -20.65
C GLY A 82 2.55 8.93 -19.15
N TYR A 83 2.76 10.12 -18.58
CA TYR A 83 2.94 10.27 -17.13
C TYR A 83 1.64 10.01 -16.37
N LEU A 84 1.78 9.49 -15.17
CA LEU A 84 0.65 9.17 -14.31
C LEU A 84 0.53 10.21 -13.19
N ARG A 85 -0.66 10.77 -13.02
CA ARG A 85 -1.00 11.51 -11.81
C ARG A 85 -1.45 10.53 -10.75
N ILE A 86 -1.00 10.79 -9.54
CA ILE A 86 -1.26 9.92 -8.40
C ILE A 86 -1.84 10.71 -7.24
N ASP A 87 -2.58 10.00 -6.40
CA ASP A 87 -2.96 10.48 -5.08
C ASP A 87 -2.57 9.46 -4.02
N LYS A 88 -2.40 9.91 -2.78
CA LYS A 88 -1.92 9.07 -1.68
C LYS A 88 -3.05 8.28 -1.04
N ILE A 89 -2.71 7.08 -0.60
CA ILE A 89 -3.52 6.25 0.28
C ILE A 89 -2.80 6.17 1.61
N GLY A 90 -3.44 6.69 2.65
CA GLY A 90 -2.82 6.80 3.98
C GLY A 90 -1.94 8.04 4.17
N GLY A 91 -1.25 8.09 5.31
CA GLY A 91 -0.46 9.24 5.73
C GLY A 91 0.94 9.28 5.12
N ILE A 92 1.08 9.84 3.92
CA ILE A 92 2.38 9.97 3.24
C ILE A 92 2.78 11.44 3.18
N ILE A 93 4.02 11.74 3.55
CA ILE A 93 4.63 13.06 3.36
C ILE A 93 5.09 13.16 1.91
N ASN A 94 4.57 14.14 1.15
CA ASN A 94 4.80 14.25 -0.29
C ASN A 94 6.28 14.30 -0.69
N SER A 95 7.11 15.01 0.10
CA SER A 95 8.55 15.12 -0.16
C SER A 95 9.30 13.77 -0.08
N VAL A 96 8.77 12.80 0.67
CA VAL A 96 9.35 11.45 0.76
C VAL A 96 9.10 10.64 -0.50
N LEU A 97 8.09 10.99 -1.28
CA LEU A 97 7.77 10.28 -2.53
C LEU A 97 8.73 10.59 -3.67
N LEU A 98 9.29 11.80 -3.71
CA LEU A 98 10.14 12.25 -4.80
C LEU A 98 11.36 11.32 -4.98
N GLY A 99 11.57 10.83 -6.20
CA GLY A 99 12.64 9.92 -6.55
C GLY A 99 12.41 8.46 -6.09
N LYS A 100 11.31 8.16 -5.42
CA LYS A 100 11.00 6.79 -5.00
C LYS A 100 10.63 5.93 -6.19
N LYS A 101 11.08 4.68 -6.13
CA LYS A 101 10.57 3.60 -6.98
C LYS A 101 9.25 3.14 -6.41
N ILE A 102 8.27 2.98 -7.29
CA ILE A 102 6.97 2.45 -6.95
C ILE A 102 6.62 1.29 -7.89
N GLU A 103 5.75 0.42 -7.45
CA GLU A 103 5.35 -0.77 -8.21
C GLU A 103 3.83 -0.81 -8.34
N PHE A 104 3.34 -0.66 -9.56
CA PHE A 104 1.94 -0.94 -9.89
C PHE A 104 1.75 -2.44 -10.02
N ILE A 105 0.73 -2.94 -9.34
CA ILE A 105 0.46 -4.38 -9.29
C ILE A 105 -0.91 -4.64 -9.85
N LYS A 106 -0.92 -5.46 -10.87
CA LYS A 106 -2.15 -5.98 -11.45
C LYS A 106 -1.98 -7.48 -11.66
N GLU A 107 -2.79 -8.28 -10.95
CA GLU A 107 -2.70 -9.75 -11.04
C GLU A 107 -1.25 -10.25 -10.83
N ASN A 108 -0.64 -10.78 -11.88
CA ASN A 108 0.73 -11.31 -11.86
C ASN A 108 1.76 -10.38 -12.52
N GLN A 109 1.36 -9.16 -12.90
CA GLN A 109 2.24 -8.19 -13.57
C GLN A 109 2.65 -7.08 -12.60
N ILE A 110 3.94 -6.78 -12.58
CA ILE A 110 4.52 -5.64 -11.84
C ILE A 110 5.03 -4.64 -12.87
N ILE A 111 4.51 -3.42 -12.80
CA ILE A 111 4.97 -2.30 -13.64
C ILE A 111 5.73 -1.34 -12.73
N PRO A 112 7.05 -1.21 -12.92
CA PRO A 112 7.84 -0.28 -12.14
C PRO A 112 7.60 1.16 -12.59
N GLY A 113 7.68 2.10 -11.65
CA GLY A 113 7.64 3.53 -11.94
C GLY A 113 8.56 4.32 -11.00
N ILE A 114 8.87 5.54 -11.40
CA ILE A 114 9.65 6.49 -10.59
C ILE A 114 8.84 7.75 -10.38
N VAL A 115 8.77 8.21 -9.14
CA VAL A 115 8.08 9.45 -8.80
C VAL A 115 8.95 10.65 -9.15
N GLY A 116 8.45 11.52 -10.00
CA GLY A 116 9.05 12.78 -10.39
C GLY A 116 8.24 14.00 -9.97
N SER A 117 8.82 15.17 -10.11
CA SER A 117 8.13 16.46 -9.95
C SER A 117 8.69 17.49 -10.92
N ILE A 118 7.98 18.60 -11.11
CA ILE A 118 8.48 19.74 -11.89
C ILE A 118 9.67 20.37 -11.14
N PRO A 119 10.83 20.49 -11.79
CA PRO A 119 12.00 21.10 -11.15
C PRO A 119 11.71 22.54 -10.69
N PRO A 120 12.27 22.99 -9.55
CA PRO A 120 12.00 24.32 -8.99
C PRO A 120 12.33 25.47 -9.97
N HIS A 121 13.39 25.34 -10.76
CA HIS A 121 13.81 26.37 -11.72
C HIS A 121 12.87 26.53 -12.93
N VAL A 122 11.97 25.55 -13.15
CA VAL A 122 10.95 25.62 -14.23
C VAL A 122 9.65 26.25 -13.72
N LYS A 123 9.42 26.26 -12.41
CA LYS A 123 8.20 26.80 -11.79
C LYS A 123 8.13 28.32 -11.69
N GLY A 124 9.24 29.02 -11.85
CA GLY A 124 9.32 30.45 -11.54
C GLY A 124 9.32 30.71 -10.02
N ASN A 125 9.11 31.99 -9.63
CA ASN A 125 9.16 32.42 -8.23
C ASN A 125 7.94 32.03 -7.36
N ASP A 126 7.00 31.26 -7.90
CA ASP A 126 5.84 30.82 -7.14
C ASP A 126 6.24 29.74 -6.15
N ASN A 127 5.88 29.97 -4.90
CA ASN A 127 6.14 29.14 -3.73
C ASN A 127 6.25 27.66 -4.07
N ILE A 128 7.36 27.04 -3.65
CA ILE A 128 7.60 25.59 -3.74
C ILE A 128 6.49 24.89 -2.91
N SER A 129 5.34 24.71 -3.51
CA SER A 129 4.33 23.87 -2.92
C SER A 129 4.69 22.41 -3.28
N ASN A 130 5.11 21.63 -2.31
CA ASN A 130 5.28 20.19 -2.49
C ASN A 130 3.91 19.48 -2.49
N GLY A 131 2.94 20.02 -3.23
CA GLY A 131 1.60 19.44 -3.34
C GLY A 131 1.62 18.12 -4.12
N MET A 132 0.66 17.22 -3.83
CA MET A 132 0.49 15.98 -4.60
C MET A 132 0.25 16.26 -6.09
N SER A 133 -0.40 17.38 -6.43
CA SER A 133 -0.65 17.82 -7.81
C SER A 133 0.62 18.05 -8.63
N GLU A 134 1.76 18.22 -8.00
CA GLU A 134 3.07 18.41 -8.65
C GLU A 134 3.82 17.12 -8.89
N LEU A 135 3.40 16.04 -8.24
CA LEU A 135 4.01 14.73 -8.39
C LEU A 135 3.38 13.99 -9.57
N TRP A 136 4.22 13.27 -10.28
CA TRP A 136 3.82 12.37 -11.34
C TRP A 136 4.71 11.13 -11.31
N VAL A 137 4.29 10.08 -11.99
CA VAL A 137 5.06 8.84 -12.09
C VAL A 137 5.40 8.59 -13.54
N ASP A 138 6.67 8.35 -13.77
CA ASP A 138 7.21 7.86 -15.03
C ASP A 138 7.29 6.33 -14.98
N ILE A 139 6.61 5.69 -15.92
CA ILE A 139 6.63 4.23 -16.12
C ILE A 139 7.36 3.83 -17.41
N GLY A 140 7.99 4.79 -18.10
CA GLY A 140 8.66 4.59 -19.38
C GLY A 140 7.71 4.63 -20.60
N ALA A 141 6.42 4.92 -20.43
CA ALA A 141 5.47 5.07 -21.51
C ALA A 141 5.67 6.43 -22.21
N ARG A 142 5.70 6.44 -23.55
CA ARG A 142 5.90 7.66 -24.36
C ARG A 142 4.62 8.45 -24.59
N ASN A 143 3.49 7.83 -24.38
CA ASN A 143 2.17 8.41 -24.53
C ASN A 143 1.13 7.61 -23.74
N LYS A 144 -0.07 8.17 -23.65
CA LYS A 144 -1.21 7.59 -22.94
C LYS A 144 -1.61 6.20 -23.45
N GLU A 145 -1.52 5.98 -24.77
CA GLU A 145 -1.89 4.71 -25.37
C GLU A 145 -0.92 3.59 -24.93
N GLU A 146 0.38 3.89 -24.85
CA GLU A 146 1.36 2.93 -24.29
C GLU A 146 1.07 2.62 -22.83
N ALA A 147 0.81 3.63 -22.00
CA ALA A 147 0.46 3.41 -20.61
C ALA A 147 -0.79 2.52 -20.46
N LEU A 148 -1.79 2.72 -21.30
CA LEU A 148 -3.00 1.90 -21.32
C LEU A 148 -2.74 0.46 -21.80
N LYS A 149 -1.82 0.23 -22.74
CA LYS A 149 -1.41 -1.12 -23.18
C LYS A 149 -0.76 -1.91 -22.05
N ASP A 150 -0.01 -1.25 -21.18
CA ASP A 150 0.55 -1.85 -19.96
C ASP A 150 -0.49 -2.07 -18.86
N ASN A 151 -1.78 -1.95 -19.23
CA ASN A 151 -2.90 -2.12 -18.31
C ASN A 151 -2.94 -1.11 -17.15
N ILE A 152 -2.27 0.02 -17.29
CA ILE A 152 -2.44 1.13 -16.37
C ILE A 152 -3.82 1.76 -16.61
N HIS A 153 -4.58 1.93 -15.56
CA HIS A 153 -5.89 2.58 -15.60
C HIS A 153 -6.11 3.40 -14.34
N ARG A 154 -7.09 4.29 -14.38
CA ARG A 154 -7.51 5.04 -13.19
C ARG A 154 -7.89 4.07 -12.07
N ARG A 155 -7.50 4.39 -10.84
CA ARG A 155 -7.66 3.59 -9.61
C ARG A 155 -6.77 2.33 -9.56
N LEU A 156 -5.76 2.22 -10.43
CA LEU A 156 -4.71 1.22 -10.24
C LEU A 156 -3.87 1.63 -9.03
N TRP A 157 -3.58 0.68 -8.19
CA TRP A 157 -2.92 0.86 -6.91
C TRP A 157 -1.44 0.54 -7.01
N CYS A 158 -0.68 1.21 -6.17
CA CYS A 158 0.76 1.09 -6.18
C CYS A 158 1.33 1.05 -4.77
N HIS A 159 2.27 0.16 -4.56
CA HIS A 159 3.13 0.12 -3.39
C HIS A 159 4.35 1.01 -3.56
N ILE A 160 4.74 1.65 -2.47
CA ILE A 160 5.99 2.41 -2.37
C ILE A 160 7.06 1.42 -1.89
N LYS A 161 8.18 1.41 -2.60
CA LYS A 161 9.33 0.57 -2.28
C LYS A 161 10.37 1.30 -1.45
#